data_147be7595719332f856e8e5540646da3
#
_entry.id   147be7595719332f856e8e5540646da3
#
_cell.length_a   1.000
_cell.length_b   1.000
_cell.length_c   1.000
_cell.angle_alpha   90.00
_cell.angle_beta   90.00
_cell.angle_gamma   90.00
#
_symmetry.space_group_name_H-M   'P 1'
#
loop_
_entity.id
_entity.type
_entity.pdbx_description
1 polymer ?
#
loop_
_entity_poly.entity_id
_entity_poly.type
_entity_poly.pdbx_seq_one_letter_code
_entity_poly.pdbx_strand_id
1 'polypeptide(L)'
;VLAGVGGQGTILAANLLASALVAHGYDVKTSEVLGMAQRGGSVISMVRYGSAVASPLVPFGEADALVATELLETLRNLEFLA
;
A
#
# COMPACT_ATOMS: atom_id res chain seq x y z
N VAL A 1 -2.65 2.25 1.75
CA VAL A 1 -2.13 2.04 0.40
C VAL A 1 -0.93 2.95 0.18
N LEU A 2 0.17 2.38 -0.24
CA LEU A 2 1.38 3.11 -0.60
C LEU A 2 1.60 2.96 -2.10
N ALA A 3 1.79 4.07 -2.79
CA ALA A 3 1.93 4.08 -4.24
C ALA A 3 3.22 4.81 -4.65
N GLY A 4 3.87 4.30 -5.67
CA GLY A 4 5.08 4.91 -6.21
C GLY A 4 5.45 4.32 -7.56
N VAL A 5 6.48 4.88 -8.16
CA VAL A 5 7.04 4.38 -9.41
C VAL A 5 8.35 3.65 -9.09
N GLY A 6 8.56 2.50 -9.72
CA GLY A 6 9.75 1.71 -9.52
C GLY A 6 9.76 0.82 -8.29
N GLY A 7 8.90 1.03 -7.36
CA GLY A 7 8.56 0.09 -6.30
C GLY A 7 9.52 -0.07 -5.13
N GLN A 8 10.80 0.18 -5.27
CA GLN A 8 11.76 -0.11 -4.20
C GLN A 8 11.47 0.66 -2.91
N GLY A 9 11.26 1.96 -3.03
CA GLY A 9 10.94 2.79 -1.87
C GLY A 9 9.59 2.45 -1.27
N THR A 10 8.61 2.15 -2.10
CA THR A 10 7.26 1.78 -1.66
C THR A 10 7.27 0.46 -0.91
N ILE A 11 7.97 -0.53 -1.44
CA ILE A 11 8.08 -1.85 -0.80
C ILE A 11 8.81 -1.73 0.54
N LEU A 12 9.92 -1.00 0.57
CA LEU A 12 10.67 -0.79 1.80
C LEU A 12 9.82 -0.08 2.85
N ALA A 13 9.11 0.97 2.47
CA ALA A 13 8.24 1.70 3.38
C ALA A 13 7.12 0.81 3.93
N ALA A 14 6.51 0.00 3.08
CA ALA A 14 5.48 -0.93 3.51
C ALA A 14 6.02 -1.98 4.49
N ASN A 15 7.21 -2.50 4.23
CA ASN A 15 7.84 -3.47 5.12
C ASN A 15 8.19 -2.87 6.48
N LEU A 16 8.70 -1.65 6.50
CA LEU A 16 9.01 -0.95 7.73
C LEU A 16 7.74 -0.68 8.55
N LEU A 17 6.70 -0.22 7.88
CA LEU A 17 5.41 0.02 8.52
C LEU A 17 4.83 -1.27 9.10
N ALA A 18 4.85 -2.34 8.32
CA ALA A 18 4.34 -3.63 8.76
C ALA A 18 5.10 -4.14 9.98
N SER A 19 6.43 -4.03 9.97
CA SER A 19 7.26 -4.44 11.11
C SER A 19 6.92 -3.66 12.37
N ALA A 20 6.72 -2.35 12.25
CA ALA A 20 6.35 -1.51 13.38
C ALA A 20 4.98 -1.89 13.94
N LEU A 21 4.02 -2.17 13.06
CA LEU A 21 2.67 -2.56 13.49
C LEU A 21 2.65 -3.92 14.17
N VAL A 22 3.40 -4.88 13.66
CA VAL A 22 3.56 -6.19 14.31
C VAL A 22 4.17 -6.03 15.70
N ALA A 23 5.17 -5.17 15.84
CA ALA A 23 5.80 -4.92 17.13
C ALA A 23 4.83 -4.30 18.14
N HIS A 24 3.79 -3.61 17.68
CA HIS A 24 2.74 -3.05 18.53
C HIS A 24 1.58 -4.03 18.79
N GLY A 25 1.67 -5.25 18.30
CA GLY A 25 0.69 -6.30 18.59
C GLY A 25 -0.46 -6.41 17.61
N TYR A 26 -0.40 -5.73 16.46
CA TYR A 26 -1.44 -5.86 15.44
C TYR A 26 -1.24 -7.09 14.57
N ASP A 27 -2.34 -7.63 14.07
CA ASP A 27 -2.31 -8.55 12.95
C ASP A 27 -2.12 -7.71 11.68
N VAL A 28 -1.11 -8.03 10.88
CA VAL A 28 -0.73 -7.23 9.71
C VAL A 28 -0.62 -8.14 8.50
N LYS A 29 -1.24 -7.71 7.41
CA LYS A 29 -1.09 -8.37 6.12
C LYS A 29 -0.71 -7.35 5.06
N THR A 30 0.22 -7.75 4.19
CA THR A 30 0.72 -6.88 3.12
C THR A 30 0.57 -7.56 1.78
N SER A 31 0.43 -6.75 0.74
CA SER A 31 0.41 -7.22 -0.63
C SER A 31 1.01 -6.15 -1.54
N GLU A 32 1.41 -6.58 -2.72
CA GLU A 32 1.96 -5.69 -3.74
C GLU A 32 1.24 -5.96 -5.04
N VAL A 33 0.86 -4.87 -5.71
CA VAL A 33 0.21 -4.95 -7.01
C VAL A 33 1.03 -4.11 -7.99
N LEU A 34 1.45 -4.74 -9.08
CA LEU A 34 2.13 -4.03 -10.15
C LEU A 34 1.10 -3.35 -11.03
N GLY A 35 1.38 -2.09 -11.40
CA GLY A 35 0.53 -1.37 -12.31
C GLY A 35 0.54 -1.99 -13.71
N MET A 36 -0.45 -1.66 -14.51
CA MET A 36 -0.58 -2.18 -15.86
C MET A 36 0.47 -1.61 -16.82
N ALA A 37 1.06 -0.46 -16.48
CA ALA A 37 2.13 0.12 -17.29
C ALA A 37 3.39 -0.72 -17.18
N GLN A 38 3.98 -1.05 -18.32
CA GLN A 38 5.09 -1.97 -18.36
C GLN A 38 6.44 -1.33 -18.06
N ARG A 39 6.58 -0.04 -18.28
CA ARG A 39 7.85 0.67 -18.13
C ARG A 39 7.77 1.66 -17.00
N GLY A 40 8.65 1.51 -16.02
CA GLY A 40 8.61 2.36 -14.86
C GLY A 40 7.22 2.39 -14.24
N GLY A 41 6.53 1.25 -14.30
CA GLY A 41 5.15 1.15 -13.90
C GLY A 41 4.93 1.44 -12.44
N SER A 42 3.70 1.79 -12.11
CA SER A 42 3.28 2.02 -10.75
C SER A 42 3.37 0.74 -9.94
N VAL A 43 3.84 0.85 -8.72
CA VAL A 43 3.79 -0.22 -7.74
C VAL A 43 2.93 0.24 -6.58
N ILE A 44 1.99 -0.59 -6.21
CA ILE A 44 1.08 -0.31 -5.11
C ILE A 44 1.32 -1.34 -4.03
N SER A 45 1.68 -0.90 -2.85
CA SER A 45 1.78 -1.75 -1.68
C SER A 45 0.60 -1.47 -0.77
N MET A 46 -0.03 -2.54 -0.31
CA MET A 46 -1.18 -2.44 0.58
C MET A 46 -0.78 -3.00 1.94
N VAL A 47 -1.08 -2.26 2.99
CA VAL A 47 -0.86 -2.69 4.36
C VAL A 47 -2.20 -2.61 5.09
N ARG A 48 -2.66 -3.73 5.60
CA ARG A 48 -3.87 -3.79 6.42
C ARG A 48 -3.49 -4.31 7.80
N TYR A 49 -4.02 -3.67 8.80
CA TYR A 49 -3.73 -4.05 10.17
C TYR A 49 -4.94 -3.85 11.08
N GLY A 50 -4.94 -4.57 12.16
CA GLY A 50 -6.02 -4.49 13.13
C GLY A 50 -5.93 -5.64 14.13
N SER A 51 -7.01 -5.94 14.81
CA SER A 51 -7.05 -7.07 15.74
C SER A 51 -7.08 -8.41 15.01
N ALA A 52 -7.69 -8.44 13.82
CA ALA A 52 -7.69 -9.62 12.94
C ALA A 52 -7.89 -9.14 11.50
N VAL A 53 -7.04 -9.60 10.60
CA VAL A 53 -7.08 -9.22 9.18
C VAL A 53 -7.16 -10.48 8.33
N ALA A 54 -8.23 -10.61 7.55
CA ALA A 54 -8.47 -11.80 6.75
C ALA A 54 -7.80 -11.76 5.38
N SER A 55 -7.60 -10.57 4.81
CA SER A 55 -7.05 -10.42 3.46
C SER A 55 -6.06 -9.26 3.40
N PRO A 56 -4.98 -9.39 2.61
CA PRO A 56 -4.04 -8.29 2.40
C PRO A 56 -4.53 -7.25 1.39
N LEU A 57 -5.62 -7.52 0.67
CA LEU A 57 -6.09 -6.63 -0.39
C LEU A 57 -7.01 -5.57 0.19
N VAL A 58 -6.80 -4.32 -0.26
CA VAL A 58 -7.64 -3.19 0.08
C VAL A 58 -8.52 -2.89 -1.12
N PRO A 59 -9.84 -3.07 -1.01
CA PRO A 59 -10.75 -2.73 -2.09
C PRO A 59 -10.79 -1.22 -2.36
N PHE A 60 -11.21 -0.84 -3.56
CA PHE A 60 -11.42 0.57 -3.89
C PHE A 60 -12.40 1.20 -2.90
N GLY A 61 -12.09 2.40 -2.47
CA GLY A 61 -12.96 3.16 -1.58
C GLY A 61 -12.85 2.78 -0.10
N GLU A 62 -11.93 1.89 0.27
CA GLU A 62 -11.84 1.40 1.65
C GLU A 62 -10.51 1.69 2.35
N ALA A 63 -9.58 2.35 1.68
CA ALA A 63 -8.32 2.69 2.33
C ALA A 63 -8.50 3.91 3.25
N ASP A 64 -7.97 3.80 4.46
CA ASP A 64 -7.99 4.91 5.42
C ASP A 64 -6.94 5.95 5.10
N ALA A 65 -5.85 5.55 4.44
CA ALA A 65 -4.77 6.45 4.07
C ALA A 65 -4.14 6.02 2.75
N LEU A 66 -3.70 7.00 2.00
CA LEU A 66 -2.92 6.81 0.79
C LEU A 66 -1.65 7.62 0.91
N VAL A 67 -0.50 6.94 0.83
CA VAL A 67 0.81 7.57 0.82
C VAL A 67 1.42 7.38 -0.57
N ALA A 68 1.72 8.46 -1.23
CA ALA A 68 2.31 8.40 -2.57
C ALA A 68 3.53 9.30 -2.64
N THR A 69 4.54 8.85 -3.37
CA THR A 69 5.80 9.59 -3.51
C THR A 69 5.75 10.61 -4.64
N GLU A 70 4.74 10.51 -5.52
CA GLU A 70 4.61 11.37 -6.67
C GLU A 70 3.16 11.80 -6.85
N LEU A 71 2.97 13.06 -7.26
CA LEU A 71 1.63 13.61 -7.43
C LEU A 71 0.78 12.80 -8.42
N LEU A 72 1.37 12.38 -9.52
CA LEU A 72 0.63 11.62 -10.52
C LEU A 72 0.14 10.29 -9.95
N GLU A 73 0.95 9.62 -9.14
CA GLU A 73 0.54 8.38 -8.49
C GLU A 73 -0.53 8.61 -7.44
N THR A 74 -0.50 9.75 -6.77
CA THR A 74 -1.59 10.13 -5.88
C THR A 74 -2.91 10.21 -6.64
N LEU A 75 -2.91 10.91 -7.77
CA LEU A 75 -4.12 11.08 -8.57
C LEU A 75 -4.63 9.75 -9.11
N ARG A 76 -3.74 8.87 -9.53
CA ARG A 76 -4.11 7.55 -10.08
C ARG A 76 -4.75 6.64 -9.04
N ASN A 77 -4.44 6.83 -7.78
CA ASN A 77 -4.84 5.92 -6.72
C ASN A 77 -5.85 6.51 -5.73
N LEU A 78 -6.39 7.69 -6.03
CA LEU A 78 -7.39 8.31 -5.16
C LEU A 78 -8.61 7.44 -4.93
N GLU A 79 -8.96 6.60 -5.90
CA GLU A 79 -10.14 5.74 -5.80
C GLU A 79 -10.00 4.65 -4.72
N PHE A 80 -8.80 4.41 -4.19
CA PHE A 80 -8.65 3.52 -3.03
C PHE A 80 -9.13 4.16 -1.73
N LEU A 81 -9.09 5.48 -1.63
CA LEU A 81 -9.47 6.16 -0.39
C LEU A 81 -10.96 6.03 -0.09
N ALA A 82 -11.22 5.85 1.19
CA ALA A 82 -12.58 5.81 1.70
C ALA A 82 -13.31 7.13 1.51
#